data_e5c272353759893d85c125951773a796
#
_entry.id   e5c272353759893d85c125951773a796
#
_cell.length_a   1.000
_cell.length_b   1.000
_cell.length_c   1.000
_cell.angle_alpha   90.00
_cell.angle_beta   90.00
_cell.angle_gamma   90.00
#
_symmetry.space_group_name_H-M   'P 1'
#
loop_
_entity.id
_entity.type
_entity.pdbx_description
1 polymer ?
#
loop_
_entity_poly.entity_id
_entity_poly.type
_entity_poly.pdbx_seq_one_letter_code
_entity_poly.pdbx_strand_id
1 'polypeptide(L)'
;MKLKTKELTTCALFAALIAIGAFIKVDIPLPMYTMHFTFQWFFVLMAGFLLGAKLATVSVIVYLSIGLAGVPVFAAGGGPAYIFRPGFGFLLGFVLAAFVIGIITEKVGKNHKGMFIMASVAGLVTYYTIGAIYFYCMNNFYAATPVSWSVVVVQYCLITIAPDFILCVLATAFSLKLRPVFLGMMHEYSVDRKVV
;
A
#
# COMPACT_ATOMS: atom_id res chain seq x y z
N MET A 1 22.39 5.36 4.90
CA MET A 1 21.55 6.20 4.02
C MET A 1 20.88 7.25 4.91
N LYS A 2 21.28 8.53 4.82
CA LYS A 2 20.72 9.60 5.68
C LYS A 2 19.49 10.19 4.98
N LEU A 3 18.29 9.91 5.48
CA LEU A 3 17.08 10.62 5.07
C LEU A 3 17.10 12.05 5.63
N LYS A 4 16.68 13.02 4.83
CA LYS A 4 16.52 14.41 5.31
C LYS A 4 15.32 14.47 6.26
N THR A 5 15.30 15.41 7.19
CA THR A 5 14.20 15.58 8.17
C THR A 5 12.83 15.65 7.49
N LYS A 6 12.73 16.39 6.38
CA LYS A 6 11.47 16.49 5.62
C LYS A 6 11.03 15.17 5.01
N GLU A 7 11.96 14.37 4.47
CA GLU A 7 11.67 13.03 3.95
C GLU A 7 11.15 12.11 5.06
N LEU A 8 11.78 12.17 6.24
CA LEU A 8 11.36 11.40 7.41
C LEU A 8 9.96 11.78 7.87
N THR A 9 9.69 13.09 8.00
CA THR A 9 8.35 13.59 8.38
C THR A 9 7.29 13.17 7.37
N THR A 10 7.62 13.24 6.06
CA THR A 10 6.68 12.83 5.01
C THR A 10 6.42 11.32 5.04
N CYS A 11 7.46 10.50 5.27
CA CYS A 11 7.29 9.06 5.43
C CYS A 11 6.41 8.73 6.65
N ALA A 12 6.62 9.40 7.78
CA ALA A 12 5.82 9.23 8.98
C ALA A 12 4.34 9.64 8.75
N LEU A 13 4.10 10.74 8.03
CA LEU A 13 2.76 11.18 7.65
C LEU A 13 2.04 10.11 6.82
N PHE A 14 2.69 9.57 5.78
CA PHE A 14 2.08 8.53 4.95
C PHE A 14 1.91 7.21 5.69
N ALA A 15 2.83 6.83 6.58
CA ALA A 15 2.64 5.68 7.46
C ALA A 15 1.39 5.85 8.35
N ALA A 16 1.17 7.04 8.91
CA ALA A 16 -0.02 7.38 9.68
C ALA A 16 -1.31 7.35 8.82
N LEU A 17 -1.27 7.88 7.59
CA LEU A 17 -2.41 7.83 6.67
C LEU A 17 -2.78 6.39 6.29
N ILE A 18 -1.79 5.52 6.04
CA ILE A 18 -2.01 4.10 5.80
C ILE A 18 -2.65 3.43 7.02
N ALA A 19 -2.19 3.75 8.23
CA ALA A 19 -2.79 3.27 9.48
C ALA A 19 -4.24 3.74 9.63
N ILE A 20 -4.54 5.02 9.37
CA ILE A 20 -5.91 5.55 9.37
C ILE A 20 -6.77 4.79 8.36
N GLY A 21 -6.24 4.51 7.17
CA GLY A 21 -6.92 3.71 6.14
C GLY A 21 -7.30 2.30 6.59
N ALA A 22 -6.57 1.71 7.54
CA ALA A 22 -6.90 0.39 8.10
C ALA A 22 -8.17 0.41 8.97
N PHE A 23 -8.50 1.55 9.56
CA PHE A 23 -9.71 1.71 10.38
C PHE A 23 -10.96 2.01 9.53
N ILE A 24 -10.76 2.50 8.30
CA ILE A 24 -11.83 2.67 7.32
C ILE A 24 -11.97 1.35 6.58
N LYS A 25 -12.76 0.43 7.12
CA LYS A 25 -12.86 -0.94 6.62
C LYS A 25 -14.29 -1.43 6.52
N VAL A 26 -14.49 -2.39 5.61
CA VAL A 26 -15.68 -3.22 5.51
C VAL A 26 -15.26 -4.65 5.76
N ASP A 27 -15.86 -5.28 6.74
CA ASP A 27 -15.58 -6.67 7.09
C ASP A 27 -16.53 -7.59 6.29
N ILE A 28 -15.96 -8.43 5.42
CA ILE A 28 -16.70 -9.38 4.58
C ILE A 28 -16.51 -10.76 5.21
N PRO A 29 -17.55 -11.34 5.85
CA PRO A 29 -17.46 -12.68 6.42
C PRO A 29 -17.44 -13.71 5.29
N LEU A 30 -16.32 -14.40 5.14
CA LEU A 30 -16.16 -15.53 4.24
C LEU A 30 -16.09 -16.83 5.06
N PRO A 31 -16.41 -17.99 4.47
CA PRO A 31 -16.56 -19.25 5.22
C PRO A 31 -15.33 -19.66 6.05
N MET A 32 -14.13 -19.29 5.60
CA MET A 32 -12.87 -19.70 6.25
C MET A 32 -12.14 -18.55 6.96
N TYR A 33 -12.38 -17.30 6.56
CA TYR A 33 -11.66 -16.14 7.06
C TYR A 33 -12.45 -14.86 6.81
N THR A 34 -12.57 -13.98 7.81
CA THR A 34 -13.15 -12.67 7.61
C THR A 34 -12.17 -11.78 6.86
N MET A 35 -12.55 -11.38 5.65
CA MET A 35 -11.78 -10.48 4.84
C MET A 35 -12.04 -9.03 5.24
N HIS A 36 -10.98 -8.28 5.44
CA HIS A 36 -11.05 -6.86 5.75
C HIS A 36 -10.73 -6.05 4.48
N PHE A 37 -11.75 -5.54 3.81
CA PHE A 37 -11.55 -4.54 2.77
C PHE A 37 -11.29 -3.19 3.43
N THR A 38 -10.13 -2.56 3.15
CA THR A 38 -9.69 -1.34 3.82
C THR A 38 -9.37 -0.22 2.84
N PHE A 39 -9.41 1.02 3.32
CA PHE A 39 -9.01 2.18 2.54
C PHE A 39 -7.48 2.37 2.45
N GLN A 40 -6.69 1.44 2.99
CA GLN A 40 -5.24 1.47 2.98
C GLN A 40 -4.64 1.54 1.58
N TRP A 41 -5.23 0.76 0.65
CA TRP A 41 -4.77 0.71 -0.73
C TRP A 41 -4.74 2.09 -1.38
N PHE A 42 -5.72 2.95 -1.10
CA PHE A 42 -5.75 4.33 -1.56
C PHE A 42 -4.50 5.11 -1.12
N PHE A 43 -4.14 5.02 0.16
CA PHE A 43 -2.98 5.74 0.69
C PHE A 43 -1.65 5.14 0.24
N VAL A 44 -1.57 3.85 -0.01
CA VAL A 44 -0.39 3.19 -0.62
C VAL A 44 -0.18 3.69 -2.05
N LEU A 45 -1.24 3.78 -2.85
CA LEU A 45 -1.20 4.38 -4.19
C LEU A 45 -0.73 5.84 -4.13
N MET A 46 -1.33 6.63 -3.26
CA MET A 46 -0.96 8.03 -3.05
C MET A 46 0.52 8.18 -2.67
N ALA A 47 1.02 7.33 -1.76
CA ALA A 47 2.43 7.31 -1.40
C ALA A 47 3.31 7.04 -2.63
N GLY A 48 3.03 6.00 -3.42
CA GLY A 48 3.77 5.66 -4.63
C GLY A 48 3.78 6.81 -5.65
N PHE A 49 2.65 7.48 -5.85
CA PHE A 49 2.50 8.57 -6.81
C PHE A 49 3.18 9.87 -6.40
N LEU A 50 3.18 10.20 -5.11
CA LEU A 50 3.68 11.48 -4.61
C LEU A 50 5.12 11.41 -4.12
N LEU A 51 5.50 10.33 -3.43
CA LEU A 51 6.80 10.18 -2.80
C LEU A 51 7.85 9.51 -3.67
N GLY A 52 7.42 8.77 -4.70
CA GLY A 52 8.31 7.92 -5.49
C GLY A 52 8.66 6.60 -4.77
N ALA A 53 9.45 5.76 -5.44
CA ALA A 53 9.68 4.38 -5.03
C ALA A 53 10.27 4.26 -3.62
N LYS A 54 11.33 5.01 -3.35
CA LYS A 54 12.08 4.91 -2.10
C LYS A 54 11.28 5.31 -0.88
N LEU A 55 10.71 6.51 -0.89
CA LEU A 55 10.03 7.05 0.30
C LEU A 55 8.68 6.38 0.51
N ALA A 56 7.96 6.02 -0.55
CA ALA A 56 6.72 5.26 -0.45
C ALA A 56 6.95 3.89 0.20
N THR A 57 7.97 3.16 -0.26
CA THR A 57 8.34 1.86 0.33
C THR A 57 8.72 2.00 1.80
N VAL A 58 9.53 3.01 2.15
CA VAL A 58 9.89 3.29 3.55
C VAL A 58 8.65 3.59 4.39
N SER A 59 7.69 4.37 3.88
CA SER A 59 6.45 4.68 4.59
C SER A 59 5.65 3.42 4.93
N VAL A 60 5.52 2.49 3.97
CA VAL A 60 4.83 1.21 4.20
C VAL A 60 5.59 0.33 5.19
N ILE A 61 6.94 0.25 5.08
CA ILE A 61 7.78 -0.50 6.01
C ILE A 61 7.65 0.06 7.44
N VAL A 62 7.67 1.38 7.61
CA VAL A 62 7.47 2.03 8.92
C VAL A 62 6.10 1.67 9.49
N TYR A 63 5.04 1.76 8.68
CA TYR A 63 3.70 1.34 9.10
C TYR A 63 3.68 -0.12 9.57
N LEU A 64 4.26 -1.05 8.79
CA LEU A 64 4.32 -2.47 9.17
C LEU A 64 5.12 -2.69 10.45
N SER A 65 6.25 -1.99 10.59
CA SER A 65 7.11 -2.11 11.77
C SER A 65 6.39 -1.68 13.05
N ILE A 66 5.62 -0.58 12.99
CA ILE A 66 4.81 -0.08 14.12
C ILE A 66 3.74 -1.12 14.48
N GLY A 67 3.04 -1.67 13.47
CA GLY A 67 2.01 -2.68 13.69
C GLY A 67 2.56 -3.98 14.28
N LEU A 68 3.71 -4.45 13.79
CA LEU A 68 4.38 -5.64 14.31
C LEU A 68 5.01 -5.43 15.69
N ALA A 69 5.39 -4.20 16.03
CA ALA A 69 5.84 -3.85 17.38
C ALA A 69 4.72 -3.90 18.44
N GLY A 70 3.47 -4.14 18.04
CA GLY A 70 2.34 -4.34 18.95
C GLY A 70 1.30 -3.21 18.92
N VAL A 71 1.55 -2.11 18.21
CA VAL A 71 0.56 -1.05 18.08
C VAL A 71 -0.59 -1.56 17.19
N PRO A 72 -1.88 -1.43 17.61
CA PRO A 72 -3.01 -2.01 16.89
C PRO A 72 -3.42 -1.15 15.66
N VAL A 73 -2.50 -1.00 14.71
CA VAL A 73 -2.71 -0.19 13.49
C VAL A 73 -3.11 -1.02 12.26
N PHE A 74 -3.19 -2.34 12.37
CA PHE A 74 -3.72 -3.20 11.31
C PHE A 74 -5.24 -3.36 11.43
N ALA A 75 -5.90 -3.74 10.36
CA ALA A 75 -7.37 -3.88 10.30
C ALA A 75 -7.96 -4.83 11.37
N ALA A 76 -7.17 -5.78 11.87
CA ALA A 76 -7.58 -6.73 12.90
C ALA A 76 -6.61 -6.75 14.09
N GLY A 77 -6.04 -5.61 14.46
CA GLY A 77 -5.16 -5.46 15.63
C GLY A 77 -3.72 -5.16 15.29
N GLY A 78 -2.78 -5.79 15.98
CA GLY A 78 -1.33 -5.62 15.83
C GLY A 78 -0.55 -6.73 16.54
N GLY A 79 0.77 -6.61 16.56
CA GLY A 79 1.68 -7.51 17.22
C GLY A 79 2.35 -8.51 16.28
N PRO A 80 3.47 -9.16 16.74
CA PRO A 80 4.28 -10.03 15.91
C PRO A 80 3.51 -11.28 15.43
N ALA A 81 2.53 -11.75 16.20
CA ALA A 81 1.67 -12.86 15.80
C ALA A 81 0.81 -12.57 14.56
N TYR A 82 0.67 -11.30 14.17
CA TYR A 82 -0.09 -10.92 12.98
C TYR A 82 0.51 -11.49 11.68
N ILE A 83 1.83 -11.79 11.67
CA ILE A 83 2.52 -12.44 10.55
C ILE A 83 1.84 -13.78 10.21
N PHE A 84 1.38 -14.53 11.18
CA PHE A 84 0.75 -15.86 10.97
C PHE A 84 -0.69 -15.76 10.45
N ARG A 85 -1.25 -14.57 10.29
CA ARG A 85 -2.57 -14.42 9.67
C ARG A 85 -2.47 -14.54 8.14
N PRO A 86 -3.35 -15.31 7.49
CA PRO A 86 -3.33 -15.47 6.03
C PRO A 86 -3.40 -14.12 5.27
N GLY A 87 -4.13 -13.14 5.81
CA GLY A 87 -4.25 -11.80 5.23
C GLY A 87 -3.00 -10.93 5.29
N PHE A 88 -1.97 -11.29 6.09
CA PHE A 88 -0.75 -10.49 6.21
C PHE A 88 0.02 -10.37 4.89
N GLY A 89 -0.11 -11.35 4.00
CA GLY A 89 0.51 -11.30 2.67
C GLY A 89 0.10 -10.08 1.84
N PHE A 90 -1.13 -9.61 2.00
CA PHE A 90 -1.60 -8.40 1.32
C PHE A 90 -0.89 -7.14 1.84
N LEU A 91 -0.57 -7.09 3.13
CA LEU A 91 0.23 -6.02 3.71
C LEU A 91 1.69 -6.05 3.21
N LEU A 92 2.29 -7.23 3.04
CA LEU A 92 3.58 -7.40 2.39
C LEU A 92 3.52 -6.96 0.92
N GLY A 93 2.42 -7.27 0.24
CA GLY A 93 2.13 -6.84 -1.12
C GLY A 93 2.15 -5.31 -1.26
N PHE A 94 1.69 -4.56 -0.26
CA PHE A 94 1.73 -3.10 -0.27
C PHE A 94 3.16 -2.54 -0.33
N VAL A 95 4.14 -3.20 0.30
CA VAL A 95 5.55 -2.78 0.25
C VAL A 95 6.07 -2.80 -1.18
N LEU A 96 5.87 -3.94 -1.88
CA LEU A 96 6.34 -4.10 -3.25
C LEU A 96 5.49 -3.30 -4.25
N ALA A 97 4.19 -3.19 -4.02
CA ALA A 97 3.32 -2.34 -4.83
C ALA A 97 3.72 -0.87 -4.75
N ALA A 98 3.98 -0.33 -3.55
CA ALA A 98 4.46 1.04 -3.37
C ALA A 98 5.78 1.30 -4.15
N PHE A 99 6.69 0.33 -4.13
CA PHE A 99 7.94 0.39 -4.88
C PHE A 99 7.70 0.40 -6.40
N VAL A 100 6.89 -0.53 -6.91
CA VAL A 100 6.58 -0.64 -8.35
C VAL A 100 5.87 0.63 -8.85
N ILE A 101 4.84 1.09 -8.13
CA ILE A 101 4.12 2.32 -8.46
C ILE A 101 5.07 3.50 -8.49
N GLY A 102 5.93 3.62 -7.48
CA GLY A 102 6.91 4.69 -7.38
C GLY A 102 7.91 4.70 -8.55
N ILE A 103 8.49 3.54 -8.91
CA ILE A 103 9.42 3.43 -10.05
C ILE A 103 8.75 3.87 -11.35
N ILE A 104 7.53 3.40 -11.61
CA ILE A 104 6.81 3.77 -12.84
C ILE A 104 6.55 5.26 -12.84
N THR A 105 6.13 5.82 -11.72
CA THR A 105 5.80 7.24 -11.60
C THR A 105 7.00 8.16 -11.69
N GLU A 106 8.17 7.75 -11.19
CA GLU A 106 9.42 8.51 -11.27
C GLU A 106 9.96 8.61 -12.70
N LYS A 107 9.80 7.53 -13.49
CA LYS A 107 10.28 7.48 -14.88
C LYS A 107 9.45 8.35 -15.82
N VAL A 108 8.30 8.82 -15.37
CA VAL A 108 7.35 9.57 -16.21
C VAL A 108 7.44 11.04 -15.91
N GLY A 109 7.71 11.84 -16.95
CA GLY A 109 7.61 13.31 -16.89
C GLY A 109 6.20 13.78 -16.51
N LYS A 110 6.07 15.05 -16.24
CA LYS A 110 5.03 15.72 -15.46
C LYS A 110 3.54 15.45 -15.79
N ASN A 111 3.12 14.77 -16.88
CA ASN A 111 1.68 14.82 -17.24
C ASN A 111 1.11 13.65 -18.08
N HIS A 112 1.58 12.43 -17.95
CA HIS A 112 0.97 11.30 -18.67
C HIS A 112 -0.06 10.56 -17.80
N LYS A 113 -1.33 10.97 -17.84
CA LYS A 113 -2.44 10.32 -17.12
C LYS A 113 -2.47 8.79 -17.30
N GLY A 114 -2.21 8.31 -18.52
CA GLY A 114 -2.16 6.88 -18.83
C GLY A 114 -1.11 6.09 -18.05
N MET A 115 0.01 6.72 -17.71
CA MET A 115 1.05 6.07 -16.90
C MET A 115 0.67 5.92 -15.43
N PHE A 116 -0.10 6.85 -14.86
CA PHE A 116 -0.64 6.70 -13.51
C PHE A 116 -1.62 5.53 -13.44
N ILE A 117 -2.45 5.36 -14.46
CA ILE A 117 -3.35 4.20 -14.57
C ILE A 117 -2.52 2.92 -14.69
N MET A 118 -1.51 2.90 -15.55
CA MET A 118 -0.62 1.74 -15.70
C MET A 118 0.11 1.42 -14.40
N ALA A 119 0.60 2.42 -13.68
CA ALA A 119 1.25 2.24 -12.39
C ALA A 119 0.27 1.69 -11.34
N SER A 120 -0.99 2.16 -11.32
CA SER A 120 -2.04 1.62 -10.45
C SER A 120 -2.31 0.15 -10.74
N VAL A 121 -2.45 -0.21 -12.02
CA VAL A 121 -2.69 -1.60 -12.44
C VAL A 121 -1.50 -2.49 -12.10
N ALA A 122 -0.28 -2.05 -12.37
CA ALA A 122 0.93 -2.79 -12.02
C ALA A 122 1.05 -3.00 -10.50
N GLY A 123 0.77 -1.97 -9.72
CA GLY A 123 0.72 -2.06 -8.26
C GLY A 123 -0.36 -3.03 -7.77
N LEU A 124 -1.56 -2.97 -8.35
CA LEU A 124 -2.67 -3.85 -8.03
C LEU A 124 -2.29 -5.33 -8.30
N VAL A 125 -1.76 -5.63 -9.47
CA VAL A 125 -1.30 -6.97 -9.82
C VAL A 125 -0.22 -7.45 -8.84
N THR A 126 0.75 -6.60 -8.50
CA THR A 126 1.82 -6.92 -7.54
C THR A 126 1.24 -7.26 -6.17
N TYR A 127 0.38 -6.42 -5.64
CA TYR A 127 -0.25 -6.57 -4.34
C TYR A 127 -1.09 -7.85 -4.24
N TYR A 128 -1.93 -8.13 -5.27
CA TYR A 128 -2.73 -9.35 -5.30
C TYR A 128 -1.89 -10.61 -5.46
N THR A 129 -0.87 -10.59 -6.31
CA THR A 129 0.01 -11.75 -6.51
C THR A 129 0.66 -12.18 -5.20
N ILE A 130 1.25 -11.24 -4.47
CA ILE A 130 1.93 -11.54 -3.21
C ILE A 130 0.94 -11.95 -2.14
N GLY A 131 -0.18 -11.23 -2.04
CA GLY A 131 -1.26 -11.55 -1.10
C GLY A 131 -1.82 -12.94 -1.31
N ALA A 132 -2.12 -13.30 -2.57
CA ALA A 132 -2.69 -14.61 -2.91
C ALA A 132 -1.69 -15.76 -2.65
N ILE A 133 -0.43 -15.61 -3.03
CA ILE A 133 0.61 -16.62 -2.76
C ILE A 133 0.77 -16.84 -1.27
N TYR A 134 0.90 -15.75 -0.50
CA TYR A 134 1.04 -15.83 0.95
C TYR A 134 -0.18 -16.47 1.60
N PHE A 135 -1.39 -16.04 1.20
CA PHE A 135 -2.65 -16.59 1.70
C PHE A 135 -2.75 -18.09 1.44
N TYR A 136 -2.42 -18.53 0.22
CA TYR A 136 -2.40 -19.94 -0.14
C TYR A 136 -1.41 -20.73 0.72
N CYS A 137 -0.17 -20.24 0.84
CA CYS A 137 0.86 -20.90 1.64
C CYS A 137 0.48 -21.01 3.12
N MET A 138 -0.04 -19.94 3.70
CA MET A 138 -0.41 -19.93 5.13
C MET A 138 -1.55 -20.89 5.43
N ASN A 139 -2.58 -20.97 4.58
CA ASN A 139 -3.69 -21.90 4.82
C ASN A 139 -3.30 -23.35 4.59
N ASN A 140 -2.53 -23.65 3.55
CA ASN A 140 -2.21 -25.03 3.19
C ASN A 140 -1.06 -25.64 4.00
N PHE A 141 -0.08 -24.83 4.44
CA PHE A 141 1.12 -25.35 5.11
C PHE A 141 1.18 -25.04 6.61
N TYR A 142 0.50 -23.97 7.07
CA TYR A 142 0.57 -23.56 8.47
C TYR A 142 -0.74 -23.76 9.23
N ALA A 143 -1.86 -23.24 8.72
CA ALA A 143 -3.15 -23.26 9.43
C ALA A 143 -3.89 -24.59 9.31
N ALA A 144 -3.39 -25.56 8.52
CA ALA A 144 -4.02 -26.86 8.25
C ALA A 144 -5.50 -26.75 7.78
N THR A 145 -5.83 -25.65 7.12
CA THR A 145 -7.14 -25.39 6.50
C THR A 145 -6.98 -25.32 5.00
N PRO A 146 -6.82 -26.46 4.29
CA PRO A 146 -6.44 -26.48 2.90
C PRO A 146 -7.44 -25.73 2.01
N VAL A 147 -6.94 -24.83 1.20
CA VAL A 147 -7.71 -24.04 0.22
C VAL A 147 -7.20 -24.30 -1.19
N SER A 148 -8.11 -24.39 -2.15
CA SER A 148 -7.73 -24.45 -3.56
C SER A 148 -7.39 -23.05 -4.11
N TRP A 149 -6.58 -23.00 -5.18
CA TRP A 149 -6.28 -21.73 -5.86
C TRP A 149 -7.54 -21.03 -6.38
N SER A 150 -8.55 -21.77 -6.82
CA SER A 150 -9.83 -21.21 -7.25
C SER A 150 -10.52 -20.42 -6.13
N VAL A 151 -10.51 -20.95 -4.91
CA VAL A 151 -11.07 -20.27 -3.73
C VAL A 151 -10.30 -18.98 -3.42
N VAL A 152 -8.97 -19.03 -3.45
CA VAL A 152 -8.13 -17.84 -3.21
C VAL A 152 -8.41 -16.75 -4.25
N VAL A 153 -8.42 -17.09 -5.53
CA VAL A 153 -8.65 -16.13 -6.60
C VAL A 153 -10.08 -15.58 -6.57
N VAL A 154 -11.09 -16.44 -6.45
CA VAL A 154 -12.49 -16.01 -6.50
C VAL A 154 -12.89 -15.24 -5.25
N GLN A 155 -12.62 -15.79 -4.07
CA GLN A 155 -13.13 -15.19 -2.82
C GLN A 155 -12.29 -14.01 -2.34
N TYR A 156 -10.97 -14.01 -2.57
CA TYR A 156 -10.08 -12.99 -2.00
C TYR A 156 -9.54 -11.99 -3.02
N CYS A 157 -9.56 -12.30 -4.31
CA CYS A 157 -9.14 -11.37 -5.34
C CYS A 157 -10.35 -10.78 -6.09
N LEU A 158 -11.23 -11.61 -6.66
CA LEU A 158 -12.31 -11.11 -7.51
C LEU A 158 -13.35 -10.27 -6.76
N ILE A 159 -13.66 -10.59 -5.50
CA ILE A 159 -14.62 -9.84 -4.68
C ILE A 159 -14.11 -8.41 -4.41
N THR A 160 -12.80 -8.25 -4.22
CA THR A 160 -12.22 -6.93 -3.88
C THR A 160 -11.69 -6.16 -5.07
N ILE A 161 -11.57 -6.76 -6.26
CA ILE A 161 -11.01 -6.09 -7.44
C ILE A 161 -11.83 -4.86 -7.85
N ALA A 162 -13.16 -4.93 -7.75
CA ALA A 162 -14.03 -3.83 -8.13
C ALA A 162 -13.87 -2.60 -7.22
N PRO A 163 -13.98 -2.72 -5.88
CA PRO A 163 -13.73 -1.59 -5.00
C PRO A 163 -12.26 -1.12 -5.03
N ASP A 164 -11.28 -2.01 -5.15
CA ASP A 164 -9.88 -1.61 -5.30
C ASP A 164 -9.61 -0.85 -6.59
N PHE A 165 -10.29 -1.20 -7.68
CA PHE A 165 -10.22 -0.44 -8.92
C PHE A 165 -10.80 0.97 -8.77
N ILE A 166 -11.89 1.14 -8.03
CA ILE A 166 -12.43 2.46 -7.68
C ILE A 166 -11.39 3.28 -6.91
N LEU A 167 -10.71 2.66 -5.93
CA LEU A 167 -9.63 3.32 -5.19
C LEU A 167 -8.45 3.71 -6.11
N CYS A 168 -8.12 2.90 -7.11
CA CYS A 168 -7.11 3.24 -8.12
C CYS A 168 -7.48 4.50 -8.91
N VAL A 169 -8.74 4.59 -9.36
CA VAL A 169 -9.24 5.78 -10.09
C VAL A 169 -9.22 7.02 -9.20
N LEU A 170 -9.72 6.90 -7.98
CA LEU A 170 -9.72 8.01 -7.01
C LEU A 170 -8.30 8.47 -6.68
N ALA A 171 -7.40 7.55 -6.33
CA ALA A 171 -6.01 7.88 -6.01
C ALA A 171 -5.30 8.54 -7.20
N THR A 172 -5.53 8.06 -8.41
CA THR A 172 -5.00 8.67 -9.64
C THR A 172 -5.50 10.10 -9.81
N ALA A 173 -6.81 10.33 -9.68
CA ALA A 173 -7.41 11.66 -9.82
C ALA A 173 -6.89 12.66 -8.77
N PHE A 174 -6.80 12.23 -7.51
CA PHE A 174 -6.23 13.04 -6.42
C PHE A 174 -4.75 13.33 -6.64
N SER A 175 -3.97 12.32 -7.01
CA SER A 175 -2.52 12.47 -7.21
C SER A 175 -2.19 13.41 -8.36
N LEU A 176 -2.94 13.39 -9.45
CA LEU A 176 -2.76 14.32 -10.56
C LEU A 176 -2.92 15.78 -10.14
N LYS A 177 -3.83 16.06 -9.20
CA LYS A 177 -4.04 17.41 -8.64
C LYS A 177 -2.99 17.78 -7.60
N LEU A 178 -2.62 16.85 -6.72
CA LEU A 178 -1.74 17.11 -5.59
C LEU A 178 -0.25 17.09 -5.94
N ARG A 179 0.15 16.30 -6.94
CA ARG A 179 1.56 16.10 -7.30
C ARG A 179 2.29 17.40 -7.65
N PRO A 180 1.75 18.32 -8.48
CA PRO A 180 2.45 19.58 -8.79
C PRO A 180 2.71 20.43 -7.56
N VAL A 181 1.72 20.51 -6.64
CA VAL A 181 1.84 21.23 -5.37
C VAL A 181 2.88 20.55 -4.48
N PHE A 182 2.82 19.24 -4.36
CA PHE A 182 3.73 18.45 -3.53
C PHE A 182 5.18 18.55 -4.02
N LEU A 183 5.43 18.44 -5.32
CA LEU A 183 6.76 18.59 -5.91
C LEU A 183 7.28 20.03 -5.77
N GLY A 184 6.42 21.04 -5.87
CA GLY A 184 6.77 22.45 -5.60
C GLY A 184 7.30 22.62 -4.17
N MET A 185 6.56 22.16 -3.18
CA MET A 185 6.98 22.21 -1.77
C MET A 185 8.29 21.46 -1.50
N MET A 186 8.52 20.34 -2.19
CA MET A 186 9.75 19.55 -2.04
C MET A 186 10.96 20.26 -2.69
N HIS A 187 10.75 20.97 -3.79
CA HIS A 187 11.80 21.68 -4.53
C HIS A 187 12.21 22.98 -3.83
N GLU A 188 11.27 23.79 -3.37
CA GLU A 188 11.51 25.07 -2.69
C GLU A 188 12.42 24.89 -1.46
N TYR A 189 12.18 23.84 -0.68
CA TYR A 189 13.02 23.48 0.47
C TYR A 189 14.46 23.05 0.07
N SER A 190 14.65 22.54 -1.15
CA SER A 190 15.99 22.15 -1.62
C SER A 190 16.82 23.35 -2.08
N VAL A 191 16.17 24.45 -2.47
CA VAL A 191 16.81 25.71 -2.91
C VAL A 191 17.22 26.54 -1.69
N ASP A 192 16.37 26.70 -0.69
CA ASP A 192 16.68 27.49 0.53
C ASP A 192 17.92 26.98 1.28
N ARG A 193 18.21 25.68 1.21
CA ARG A 193 19.42 25.11 1.84
C ARG A 193 20.73 25.33 1.08
N LYS A 194 20.68 25.81 -0.16
CA LYS A 194 21.90 26.15 -0.92
C LYS A 194 22.34 27.59 -0.70
N VAL A 195 21.53 28.36 0.01
CA VAL A 195 21.75 29.82 0.25
C VAL A 195 22.22 30.05 1.71
N VAL A 196 22.23 29.06 2.57
CA VAL A 196 22.77 29.07 3.93
C VAL A 196 24.00 28.17 4.01
#